data_02b437e66b628a42df587bb8793d7e3c
#
_entry.id   02b437e66b628a42df587bb8793d7e3c
#
_cell.length_a   1.000
_cell.length_b   1.000
_cell.length_c   1.000
_cell.angle_alpha   90.00
_cell.angle_beta   90.00
_cell.angle_gamma   90.00
#
_symmetry.space_group_name_H-M   'P 1'
#
loop_
_entity.id
_entity.type
_entity.pdbx_description
1 polymer ?
#
loop_
_entity_poly.entity_id
_entity_poly.type
_entity_poly.pdbx_seq_one_letter_code
_entity_poly.pdbx_strand_id
1 'polypeptide(L)'
;MIIQLDAKGLEIVCGAYLSQDKVLMQELIDGVDIHSRNQDMLGLPSGKEGRLVAKIFVFRLMYGGGAWGYANDPAFSWISAKGAFWQDKIDDYYSKYKGFADWHNTIVVKASREGKLVMPTGRVYHFPLTRNKMTNELEVPERAIKNYPVQGLGADVMAVARVSFFKRWKDIGDIK
;
A
#
# COMPACT_ATOMS: atom_id res chain seq x y z
N MET A 1 -28.27 9.50 -15.76
CA MET A 1 -27.05 10.18 -15.26
C MET A 1 -26.15 9.14 -14.61
N ILE A 2 -24.85 9.11 -14.90
CA ILE A 2 -23.86 8.23 -14.24
C ILE A 2 -23.01 9.12 -13.34
N ILE A 3 -22.90 8.77 -12.04
CA ILE A 3 -22.04 9.46 -11.08
C ILE A 3 -20.91 8.51 -10.72
N GLN A 4 -19.68 8.97 -10.92
CA GLN A 4 -18.47 8.25 -10.50
C GLN A 4 -17.80 9.00 -9.36
N LEU A 5 -17.51 8.30 -8.27
CA LEU A 5 -16.76 8.80 -7.12
C LEU A 5 -15.47 7.98 -6.98
N ASP A 6 -14.35 8.67 -6.86
CA ASP A 6 -13.05 8.06 -6.62
C ASP A 6 -12.40 8.65 -5.37
N ALA A 7 -11.78 7.79 -4.56
CA ALA A 7 -11.09 8.20 -3.34
C ALA A 7 -9.60 8.42 -3.62
N LYS A 8 -9.15 9.67 -3.52
CA LYS A 8 -7.75 10.01 -3.74
C LYS A 8 -6.83 9.34 -2.72
N GLY A 9 -5.90 8.51 -3.19
CA GLY A 9 -4.85 7.92 -2.35
C GLY A 9 -5.34 6.96 -1.27
N LEU A 10 -6.47 6.29 -1.48
CA LEU A 10 -7.13 5.43 -0.50
C LEU A 10 -6.17 4.40 0.12
N GLU A 11 -5.34 3.76 -0.68
CA GLU A 11 -4.41 2.73 -0.21
C GLU A 11 -3.36 3.32 0.74
N ILE A 12 -2.83 4.52 0.44
CA ILE A 12 -1.84 5.18 1.32
C ILE A 12 -2.50 5.57 2.64
N VAL A 13 -3.73 6.08 2.60
CA VAL A 13 -4.50 6.42 3.81
C VAL A 13 -4.76 5.16 4.64
N CYS A 14 -5.16 4.05 4.01
CA CYS A 14 -5.36 2.78 4.69
C CYS A 14 -4.06 2.24 5.29
N GLY A 15 -2.95 2.31 4.55
CA GLY A 15 -1.63 1.92 5.02
C GLY A 15 -1.17 2.76 6.22
N ALA A 16 -1.34 4.08 6.17
CA ALA A 16 -1.03 4.99 7.28
C ALA A 16 -1.86 4.67 8.52
N TYR A 17 -3.16 4.47 8.34
CA TYR A 17 -4.06 4.08 9.44
C TYR A 17 -3.68 2.74 10.08
N LEU A 18 -3.41 1.71 9.27
CA LEU A 18 -3.07 0.38 9.78
C LEU A 18 -1.69 0.35 10.45
N SER A 19 -0.72 1.08 9.92
CA SER A 19 0.63 1.14 10.46
C SER A 19 0.78 2.09 11.65
N GLN A 20 -0.17 3.04 11.83
CA GLN A 20 -0.07 4.12 12.80
C GLN A 20 1.25 4.91 12.68
N ASP A 21 1.81 4.98 11.46
CA ASP A 21 3.03 5.73 11.20
C ASP A 21 2.78 7.23 11.33
N LYS A 22 3.42 7.83 12.34
CA LYS A 22 3.18 9.23 12.71
C LYS A 22 3.60 10.21 11.61
N VAL A 23 4.70 9.90 10.90
CA VAL A 23 5.21 10.76 9.83
C VAL A 23 4.27 10.72 8.63
N LEU A 24 3.89 9.52 8.19
CA LEU A 24 2.99 9.33 7.07
C LEU A 24 1.60 9.92 7.36
N MET A 25 1.07 9.71 8.56
CA MET A 25 -0.21 10.28 8.98
C MET A 25 -0.17 11.82 8.99
N GLN A 26 0.92 12.41 9.53
CA GLN A 26 1.06 13.86 9.57
C GLN A 26 1.16 14.46 8.16
N GLU A 27 1.96 13.86 7.28
CA GLU A 27 2.07 14.31 5.89
C GLU A 27 0.71 14.25 5.14
N LEU A 28 -0.10 13.22 5.41
CA LEU A 28 -1.46 13.12 4.84
C LEU A 28 -2.41 14.21 5.39
N ILE A 29 -2.35 14.49 6.70
CA ILE A 29 -3.16 15.55 7.34
C ILE A 29 -2.77 16.93 6.80
N ASP A 30 -1.48 17.16 6.60
CA ASP A 30 -0.94 18.41 6.04
C ASP A 30 -1.21 18.57 4.53
N GLY A 31 -1.83 17.56 3.90
CA GLY A 31 -2.18 17.59 2.47
C GLY A 31 -0.97 17.44 1.55
N VAL A 32 0.15 16.90 2.05
CA VAL A 32 1.36 16.69 1.27
C VAL A 32 1.09 15.69 0.12
N ASP A 33 1.56 16.02 -1.08
CA ASP A 33 1.58 15.04 -2.18
C ASP A 33 2.67 13.98 -1.91
N ILE A 34 2.25 12.87 -1.32
CA ILE A 34 3.14 11.78 -0.92
C ILE A 34 3.96 11.25 -2.10
N HIS A 35 3.40 11.22 -3.32
CA HIS A 35 4.12 10.73 -4.48
C HIS A 35 5.23 11.69 -4.94
N SER A 36 4.98 12.99 -4.93
CA SER A 36 6.01 13.98 -5.20
C SER A 36 7.09 14.00 -4.12
N ARG A 37 6.68 13.89 -2.84
CA ARG A 37 7.63 13.80 -1.72
C ARG A 37 8.53 12.57 -1.82
N ASN A 38 7.98 11.43 -2.20
CA ASN A 38 8.76 10.22 -2.41
C ASN A 38 9.61 10.27 -3.68
N GLN A 39 9.17 10.97 -4.74
CA GLN A 39 10.00 11.23 -5.92
C GLN A 39 11.31 11.94 -5.54
N ASP A 40 11.21 12.99 -4.73
CA ASP A 40 12.38 13.75 -4.25
C ASP A 40 13.29 12.89 -3.36
N MET A 41 12.69 12.18 -2.39
CA MET A 41 13.43 11.28 -1.49
C MET A 41 14.15 10.17 -2.24
N LEU A 42 13.53 9.61 -3.26
CA LEU A 42 14.12 8.54 -4.08
C LEU A 42 15.16 9.07 -5.09
N GLY A 43 15.32 10.40 -5.21
CA GLY A 43 16.22 11.02 -6.19
C GLY A 43 15.81 10.74 -7.63
N LEU A 44 14.49 10.60 -7.88
CA LEU A 44 13.96 10.33 -9.21
C LEU A 44 13.90 11.63 -10.05
N PRO A 45 13.96 11.53 -11.38
CA PRO A 45 13.85 12.70 -12.27
C PRO A 45 12.58 13.49 -11.97
N SER A 46 12.68 14.82 -11.98
CA SER A 46 11.53 15.70 -11.80
C SER A 46 10.52 15.53 -12.96
N GLY A 47 9.24 15.82 -12.66
CA GLY A 47 8.16 15.78 -13.64
C GLY A 47 7.24 14.55 -13.48
N LYS A 48 6.34 14.40 -14.47
CA LYS A 48 5.24 13.41 -14.40
C LYS A 48 5.74 11.96 -14.40
N GLU A 49 6.80 11.67 -15.14
CA GLU A 49 7.34 10.30 -15.26
C GLU A 49 7.97 9.85 -13.94
N GLY A 50 8.86 10.65 -13.35
CA GLY A 50 9.47 10.33 -12.06
C GLY A 50 8.43 10.23 -10.94
N ARG A 51 7.40 11.10 -10.96
CA ARG A 51 6.29 11.01 -10.01
C ARG A 51 5.47 9.73 -10.20
N LEU A 52 5.26 9.28 -11.43
CA LEU A 52 4.59 8.01 -11.71
C LEU A 52 5.41 6.82 -11.20
N VAL A 53 6.72 6.84 -11.43
CA VAL A 53 7.64 5.83 -10.90
C VAL A 53 7.60 5.79 -9.37
N ALA A 54 7.67 6.96 -8.71
CA ALA A 54 7.55 7.05 -7.25
C ALA A 54 6.22 6.48 -6.75
N LYS A 55 5.12 6.76 -7.45
CA LYS A 55 3.81 6.19 -7.15
C LYS A 55 3.84 4.65 -7.23
N ILE A 56 4.34 4.10 -8.33
CA ILE A 56 4.39 2.65 -8.54
C ILE A 56 5.35 1.99 -7.52
N PHE A 57 6.49 2.65 -7.22
CA PHE A 57 7.43 2.19 -6.20
C PHE A 57 6.73 2.04 -4.84
N VAL A 58 6.06 3.09 -4.36
CA VAL A 58 5.36 3.08 -3.07
C VAL A 58 4.28 2.00 -3.02
N PHE A 59 3.44 1.88 -4.06
CA PHE A 59 2.40 0.85 -4.10
C PHE A 59 2.97 -0.57 -4.08
N ARG A 60 4.01 -0.83 -4.86
CA ARG A 60 4.67 -2.15 -4.83
C ARG A 60 5.28 -2.45 -3.47
N LEU A 61 5.90 -1.46 -2.83
CA LEU A 61 6.50 -1.63 -1.51
C LEU A 61 5.43 -1.91 -0.45
N MET A 62 4.31 -1.18 -0.48
CA MET A 62 3.16 -1.45 0.39
C MET A 62 2.64 -2.88 0.26
N TYR A 63 2.80 -3.49 -0.91
CA TYR A 63 2.37 -4.87 -1.18
C TYR A 63 3.51 -5.89 -1.12
N GLY A 64 4.61 -5.54 -0.45
CA GLY A 64 5.74 -6.46 -0.23
C GLY A 64 6.64 -6.63 -1.46
N GLY A 65 6.72 -5.63 -2.33
CA GLY A 65 7.70 -5.59 -3.41
C GLY A 65 9.13 -5.48 -2.86
N GLY A 66 10.06 -6.24 -3.43
CA GLY A 66 11.47 -6.24 -3.07
C GLY A 66 12.37 -5.72 -4.19
N ALA A 67 13.62 -5.44 -3.85
CA ALA A 67 14.64 -4.84 -4.72
C ALA A 67 14.84 -5.56 -6.06
N TRP A 68 14.80 -6.89 -6.05
CA TRP A 68 14.90 -7.69 -7.27
C TRP A 68 13.75 -7.39 -8.26
N GLY A 69 12.54 -7.23 -7.76
CA GLY A 69 11.36 -6.93 -8.58
C GLY A 69 11.45 -5.58 -9.28
N TYR A 70 12.02 -4.57 -8.62
CA TYR A 70 12.25 -3.25 -9.24
C TYR A 70 13.38 -3.31 -10.27
N ALA A 71 14.52 -3.95 -9.94
CA ALA A 71 15.66 -4.03 -10.83
C ALA A 71 15.37 -4.74 -12.15
N ASN A 72 14.43 -5.70 -12.16
CA ASN A 72 14.09 -6.51 -13.32
C ASN A 72 12.81 -6.09 -14.04
N ASP A 73 12.17 -5.00 -13.62
CA ASP A 73 10.99 -4.48 -14.29
C ASP A 73 11.34 -3.39 -15.30
N PRO A 74 10.91 -3.50 -16.56
CA PRO A 74 11.15 -2.48 -17.59
C PRO A 74 10.69 -1.08 -17.18
N ALA A 75 9.67 -0.94 -16.34
CA ALA A 75 9.18 0.35 -15.85
C ALA A 75 10.18 1.04 -14.90
N PHE A 76 11.18 0.33 -14.37
CA PHE A 76 12.19 0.84 -13.44
C PHE A 76 13.62 0.68 -13.93
N SER A 77 13.90 -0.24 -14.86
CA SER A 77 15.24 -0.58 -15.32
C SER A 77 15.96 0.59 -16.00
N TRP A 78 15.24 1.54 -16.58
CA TRP A 78 15.81 2.78 -17.15
C TRP A 78 16.40 3.72 -16.09
N ILE A 79 15.99 3.56 -14.81
CA ILE A 79 16.59 4.29 -13.68
C ILE A 79 17.80 3.50 -13.17
N SER A 80 17.58 2.21 -12.82
CA SER A 80 18.66 1.31 -12.41
C SER A 80 18.22 -0.16 -12.55
N ALA A 81 19.09 -0.95 -13.19
CA ALA A 81 18.96 -2.42 -13.21
C ALA A 81 19.69 -3.09 -12.02
N LYS A 82 20.20 -2.32 -11.05
CA LYS A 82 20.93 -2.84 -9.89
C LYS A 82 20.02 -3.04 -8.69
N GLY A 83 19.94 -4.28 -8.19
CA GLY A 83 19.16 -4.59 -6.99
C GLY A 83 19.60 -3.79 -5.76
N ALA A 84 20.90 -3.57 -5.57
CA ALA A 84 21.44 -2.78 -4.47
C ALA A 84 20.88 -1.34 -4.46
N PHE A 85 20.80 -0.68 -5.62
CA PHE A 85 20.19 0.65 -5.73
C PHE A 85 18.75 0.67 -5.20
N TRP A 86 17.95 -0.33 -5.58
CA TRP A 86 16.57 -0.40 -5.13
C TRP A 86 16.45 -0.81 -3.67
N GLN A 87 17.40 -1.60 -3.15
CA GLN A 87 17.44 -1.91 -1.72
C GLN A 87 17.70 -0.63 -0.90
N ASP A 88 18.67 0.20 -1.30
CA ASP A 88 18.92 1.49 -0.65
C ASP A 88 17.67 2.36 -0.63
N LYS A 89 16.90 2.39 -1.76
CA LYS A 89 15.65 3.16 -1.83
C LYS A 89 14.54 2.60 -0.93
N ILE A 90 14.46 1.28 -0.78
CA ILE A 90 13.56 0.63 0.17
C ILE A 90 13.94 0.99 1.61
N ASP A 91 15.23 0.97 1.91
CA ASP A 91 15.75 1.30 3.23
C ASP A 91 15.53 2.80 3.56
N ASP A 92 15.73 3.71 2.60
CA ASP A 92 15.39 5.12 2.72
C ASP A 92 13.91 5.31 3.08
N TYR A 93 13.01 4.62 2.36
CA TYR A 93 11.58 4.69 2.61
C TYR A 93 11.20 4.21 4.02
N TYR A 94 11.69 3.04 4.42
CA TYR A 94 11.42 2.47 5.74
C TYR A 94 12.10 3.25 6.87
N SER A 95 13.24 3.87 6.62
CA SER A 95 13.90 4.75 7.58
C SER A 95 13.07 6.01 7.86
N LYS A 96 12.39 6.53 6.85
CA LYS A 96 11.46 7.67 6.98
C LYS A 96 10.15 7.25 7.66
N TYR A 97 9.54 6.16 7.22
CA TYR A 97 8.27 5.65 7.73
C TYR A 97 8.47 4.41 8.60
N LYS A 98 9.08 4.60 9.75
CA LYS A 98 9.46 3.51 10.67
C LYS A 98 8.26 2.73 11.19
N GLY A 99 7.16 3.43 11.51
CA GLY A 99 5.93 2.77 11.95
C GLY A 99 5.36 1.84 10.86
N PHE A 100 5.52 2.23 9.59
CA PHE A 100 5.10 1.39 8.47
C PHE A 100 5.99 0.14 8.32
N ALA A 101 7.31 0.27 8.50
CA ALA A 101 8.23 -0.86 8.51
C ALA A 101 7.92 -1.83 9.65
N ASP A 102 7.75 -1.31 10.87
CA ASP A 102 7.44 -2.10 12.07
C ASP A 102 6.11 -2.84 11.93
N TRP A 103 5.09 -2.17 11.35
CA TRP A 103 3.81 -2.79 11.07
C TRP A 103 3.94 -3.95 10.08
N HIS A 104 4.66 -3.78 8.97
CA HIS A 104 4.90 -4.84 7.99
C HIS A 104 5.54 -6.08 8.64
N ASN A 105 6.56 -5.88 9.48
CA ASN A 105 7.22 -6.97 10.19
C ASN A 105 6.26 -7.65 11.17
N THR A 106 5.52 -6.84 11.94
CA THR A 106 4.59 -7.34 12.96
C THR A 106 3.49 -8.19 12.36
N ILE A 107 2.86 -7.75 11.25
CA ILE A 107 1.76 -8.51 10.63
C ILE A 107 2.24 -9.81 10.00
N VAL A 108 3.46 -9.84 9.44
CA VAL A 108 4.05 -11.06 8.88
C VAL A 108 4.31 -12.07 9.99
N VAL A 109 4.97 -11.66 11.08
CA VAL A 109 5.22 -12.53 12.25
C VAL A 109 3.91 -13.05 12.84
N LYS A 110 2.93 -12.17 13.02
CA LYS A 110 1.62 -12.55 13.56
C LYS A 110 0.90 -13.55 12.66
N ALA A 111 0.81 -13.27 11.38
CA ALA A 111 0.13 -14.16 10.42
C ALA A 111 0.86 -15.50 10.27
N SER A 112 2.19 -15.52 10.33
CA SER A 112 2.98 -16.76 10.30
C SER A 112 2.70 -17.65 11.50
N ARG A 113 2.52 -17.05 12.69
CA ARG A 113 2.24 -17.77 13.92
C ARG A 113 0.79 -18.23 14.03
N GLU A 114 -0.17 -17.38 13.66
CA GLU A 114 -1.59 -17.58 13.90
C GLU A 114 -2.35 -18.12 12.66
N GLY A 115 -1.70 -18.12 11.49
CA GLY A 115 -2.31 -18.50 10.21
C GLY A 115 -3.39 -17.52 9.74
N LYS A 116 -3.60 -16.41 10.45
CA LYS A 116 -4.65 -15.43 10.15
C LYS A 116 -4.32 -14.03 10.67
N LEU A 117 -5.02 -13.04 10.10
CA LEU A 117 -5.11 -11.67 10.64
C LEU A 117 -6.58 -11.28 10.81
N VAL A 118 -6.87 -10.58 11.90
CA VAL A 118 -8.18 -9.97 12.16
C VAL A 118 -8.03 -8.46 12.00
N MET A 119 -8.84 -7.89 11.12
CA MET A 119 -8.81 -6.46 10.80
C MET A 119 -9.66 -5.65 11.78
N PRO A 120 -9.42 -4.32 11.90
CA PRO A 120 -10.27 -3.45 12.73
C PRO A 120 -11.75 -3.47 12.37
N THR A 121 -12.08 -3.77 11.11
CA THR A 121 -13.47 -3.92 10.62
C THR A 121 -14.11 -5.27 11.00
N GLY A 122 -13.38 -6.17 11.67
CA GLY A 122 -13.82 -7.53 11.98
C GLY A 122 -13.57 -8.55 10.85
N ARG A 123 -13.08 -8.12 9.68
CA ARG A 123 -12.70 -9.00 8.59
C ARG A 123 -11.54 -9.91 9.00
N VAL A 124 -11.62 -11.19 8.66
CA VAL A 124 -10.56 -12.17 8.94
C VAL A 124 -9.96 -12.65 7.63
N TYR A 125 -8.63 -12.61 7.55
CA TYR A 125 -7.87 -13.20 6.46
C TYR A 125 -7.11 -14.42 6.97
N HIS A 126 -7.22 -15.53 6.24
CA HIS A 126 -6.44 -16.75 6.48
C HIS A 126 -5.28 -16.83 5.50
N PHE A 127 -4.11 -17.20 6.00
CA PHE A 127 -2.87 -17.29 5.22
C PHE A 127 -2.27 -18.69 5.32
N PRO A 128 -2.81 -19.67 4.56
CA PRO A 128 -2.18 -20.97 4.47
C PRO A 128 -0.79 -20.85 3.86
N LEU A 129 0.12 -21.73 4.26
CA LEU A 129 1.42 -21.82 3.60
C LEU A 129 1.25 -22.08 2.11
N THR A 130 2.04 -21.41 1.31
CA THR A 130 2.06 -21.55 -0.15
C THR A 130 3.37 -22.20 -0.58
N ARG A 131 3.32 -22.96 -1.68
CA ARG A 131 4.50 -23.61 -2.22
C ARG A 131 5.25 -22.63 -3.13
N ASN A 132 6.52 -22.37 -2.82
CA ASN A 132 7.39 -21.61 -3.70
C ASN A 132 7.63 -22.40 -4.99
N LYS A 133 7.38 -21.77 -6.14
CA LYS A 133 7.50 -22.42 -7.45
C LYS A 133 8.95 -22.74 -7.86
N MET A 134 9.92 -22.03 -7.28
CA MET A 134 11.34 -22.18 -7.60
C MET A 134 12.04 -23.17 -6.67
N THR A 135 11.79 -23.08 -5.37
CA THR A 135 12.45 -23.93 -4.35
C THR A 135 11.62 -25.16 -3.98
N ASN A 136 10.34 -25.18 -4.36
CA ASN A 136 9.36 -26.21 -4.00
C ASN A 136 9.09 -26.31 -2.47
N GLU A 137 9.59 -25.38 -1.68
CA GLU A 137 9.40 -25.31 -0.23
C GLU A 137 8.07 -24.64 0.13
N LEU A 138 7.54 -24.95 1.31
CA LEU A 138 6.39 -24.25 1.87
C LEU A 138 6.86 -22.94 2.52
N GLU A 139 6.23 -21.84 2.14
CA GLU A 139 6.56 -20.52 2.65
C GLU A 139 5.31 -19.74 3.05
N VAL A 140 5.52 -18.76 3.91
CA VAL A 140 4.49 -17.81 4.31
C VAL A 140 4.22 -16.84 3.16
N PRO A 141 2.94 -16.60 2.77
CA PRO A 141 2.59 -15.71 1.66
C PRO A 141 2.72 -14.23 2.04
N GLU A 142 3.94 -13.75 2.30
CA GLU A 142 4.21 -12.39 2.81
C GLU A 142 3.55 -11.28 2.00
N ARG A 143 3.54 -11.41 0.66
CA ARG A 143 2.91 -10.43 -0.22
C ARG A 143 1.41 -10.32 0.03
N ALA A 144 0.73 -11.45 0.20
CA ALA A 144 -0.70 -11.47 0.51
C ALA A 144 -0.95 -10.88 1.92
N ILE A 145 -0.11 -11.20 2.89
CA ILE A 145 -0.18 -10.68 4.26
C ILE A 145 -0.05 -9.15 4.28
N LYS A 146 0.85 -8.58 3.50
CA LYS A 146 1.05 -7.12 3.42
C LYS A 146 -0.03 -6.43 2.59
N ASN A 147 -0.55 -7.08 1.54
CA ASN A 147 -1.52 -6.50 0.62
C ASN A 147 -2.96 -6.53 1.15
N TYR A 148 -3.45 -7.71 1.60
CA TYR A 148 -4.88 -7.89 1.92
C TYR A 148 -5.42 -6.94 2.98
N PRO A 149 -4.67 -6.61 4.06
CA PRO A 149 -5.13 -5.63 5.04
C PRO A 149 -5.43 -4.26 4.43
N VAL A 150 -4.55 -3.74 3.59
CA VAL A 150 -4.71 -2.42 2.97
C VAL A 150 -5.86 -2.42 1.98
N GLN A 151 -5.90 -3.39 1.08
CA GLN A 151 -6.96 -3.52 0.07
C GLN A 151 -8.33 -3.75 0.71
N GLY A 152 -8.38 -4.61 1.73
CA GLY A 152 -9.63 -4.93 2.40
C GLY A 152 -10.19 -3.77 3.21
N LEU A 153 -9.33 -3.01 3.91
CA LEU A 153 -9.76 -1.80 4.61
C LEU A 153 -10.29 -0.77 3.60
N GLY A 154 -9.60 -0.58 2.47
CA GLY A 154 -10.05 0.30 1.41
C GLY A 154 -11.43 -0.10 0.87
N ALA A 155 -11.64 -1.39 0.62
CA ALA A 155 -12.94 -1.91 0.17
C ALA A 155 -14.05 -1.67 1.21
N ASP A 156 -13.75 -1.89 2.50
CA ASP A 156 -14.71 -1.67 3.59
C ASP A 156 -15.08 -0.18 3.73
N VAL A 157 -14.10 0.71 3.65
CA VAL A 157 -14.31 2.18 3.67
C VAL A 157 -15.18 2.61 2.50
N MET A 158 -14.89 2.11 1.28
CA MET A 158 -15.70 2.44 0.10
C MET A 158 -17.12 1.89 0.17
N ALA A 159 -17.32 0.71 0.78
CA ALA A 159 -18.65 0.17 1.01
C ALA A 159 -19.47 1.06 1.96
N VAL A 160 -18.89 1.51 3.06
CA VAL A 160 -19.52 2.45 4.01
C VAL A 160 -19.81 3.79 3.34
N ALA A 161 -18.86 4.34 2.58
CA ALA A 161 -19.03 5.60 1.85
C ALA A 161 -20.19 5.51 0.86
N ARG A 162 -20.30 4.41 0.12
CA ARG A 162 -21.41 4.16 -0.82
C ARG A 162 -22.76 4.13 -0.11
N VAL A 163 -22.87 3.40 0.99
CA VAL A 163 -24.13 3.33 1.76
C VAL A 163 -24.49 4.71 2.32
N SER A 164 -23.54 5.45 2.86
CA SER A 164 -23.74 6.80 3.37
C SER A 164 -24.19 7.77 2.28
N PHE A 165 -23.59 7.68 1.09
CA PHE A 165 -23.98 8.46 -0.08
C PHE A 165 -25.42 8.17 -0.49
N PHE A 166 -25.83 6.90 -0.61
CA PHE A 166 -27.19 6.54 -1.00
C PHE A 166 -28.25 6.99 0.02
N LYS A 167 -27.94 6.94 1.34
CA LYS A 167 -28.83 7.46 2.38
C LYS A 167 -29.06 8.95 2.19
N ARG A 168 -28.01 9.74 2.07
CA ARG A 168 -28.09 11.19 1.86
C ARG A 168 -28.76 11.57 0.53
N TRP A 169 -28.54 10.77 -0.51
CA TRP A 169 -29.18 10.98 -1.82
C TRP A 169 -30.70 10.87 -1.75
N LYS A 170 -31.21 9.89 -1.02
CA LYS A 170 -32.66 9.73 -0.80
C LYS A 170 -33.26 10.92 -0.05
N ASP A 171 -32.52 11.52 0.87
CA ASP A 171 -32.97 12.68 1.65
C ASP A 171 -33.03 13.97 0.80
N ILE A 172 -32.26 14.06 -0.28
CA ILE A 172 -32.25 15.24 -1.18
C ILE A 172 -33.45 15.23 -2.15
N GLY A 173 -34.15 14.12 -2.27
CA GLY A 173 -35.27 13.92 -3.20
C GLY A 173 -34.81 13.66 -4.65
N ASP A 174 -35.73 13.18 -5.48
CA ASP A 174 -35.48 12.88 -6.87
C ASP A 174 -35.01 14.14 -7.62
N ILE A 175 -33.75 14.18 -7.98
CA ILE A 175 -33.27 15.13 -8.98
C ILE A 175 -33.83 14.65 -10.32
N LYS A 176 -34.85 15.35 -10.80
CA LYS A 176 -35.48 15.15 -12.11
C LYS A 176 -34.49 15.42 -13.25
#